data_b70c1dc2e75f16af57e24d4a02972130
#
_entry.id   b70c1dc2e75f16af57e24d4a02972130
#
_cell.length_a   1.000
_cell.length_b   1.000
_cell.length_c   1.000
_cell.angle_alpha   90.00
_cell.angle_beta   90.00
_cell.angle_gamma   90.00
#
_symmetry.space_group_name_H-M   'P 1'
#
loop_
_entity.id
_entity.type
_entity.pdbx_description
1 polymer ?
#
loop_
_entity_poly.entity_id
_entity_poly.type
_entity_poly.pdbx_seq_one_letter_code
_entity_poly.pdbx_strand_id
1 'polypeptide(L)'
;ENNELLDLTNEEVINSEVKNNYKLVFKKGTEVTYTVVVIGDNNNDNNFNKDDMKPTMNDYLEGNKVLSMDVVKEDNDEEGLLTFEDIMRLNTELNPATSGDANINLGLVYGGLPKEIYVGDTFKLNVLVKSENASDYINGINALVTTGNNLKLTNVTYNSNLIGTFKDNNLVAAGTDLKNEEVLLTLEFTAIKEGKDSITLSGSIAKNENIEEFENLTTEVNVIRKISSNNNLSSLKASVGTFDIAFDKDVTVYTLTVPYGTESVILSGSLEDVTSTIDGLIEYKLTDDKTTANITVVAEDGTIKVYTVYIIKEAKPENVATPVTYYYSSNNYLKSLEIDGYEITFNKETNEYKITVKSDVTSLDIKAIPEDSRARVEITGNEKFKKGNNTVTITVTAEDGSTREYKITANKESEKKEALTEIEGNSNTAEKVVIIILIN
;
A
#
# COMPACT_ATOMS: atom_id res chain seq x y z
N GLU A 1 33.62 6.81 46.37
CA GLU A 1 33.50 5.61 45.51
C GLU A 1 33.95 4.43 46.38
N ASN A 2 33.03 3.94 47.17
CA ASN A 2 33.26 2.77 47.99
C ASN A 2 32.72 1.57 47.21
N ASN A 3 33.59 0.78 46.62
CA ASN A 3 33.31 -0.60 46.21
C ASN A 3 33.09 -1.45 47.48
N GLU A 4 32.06 -1.15 48.26
CA GLU A 4 31.54 -2.10 49.20
C GLU A 4 30.77 -3.15 48.39
N LEU A 5 31.36 -4.34 48.28
CA LEU A 5 30.64 -5.54 47.87
C LEU A 5 29.37 -5.63 48.74
N LEU A 6 28.23 -5.47 48.08
CA LEU A 6 26.93 -5.71 48.66
C LEU A 6 26.91 -7.15 49.13
N ASP A 7 26.85 -7.36 50.44
CA ASP A 7 26.64 -8.66 51.01
C ASP A 7 25.16 -9.02 50.79
N LEU A 8 24.86 -9.65 49.66
CA LEU A 8 23.58 -10.19 49.30
C LEU A 8 23.30 -11.52 49.99
N THR A 9 23.93 -11.78 51.10
CA THR A 9 23.73 -13.02 51.92
C THR A 9 22.46 -13.01 52.75
N ASN A 10 21.61 -12.02 52.63
CA ASN A 10 20.28 -12.06 53.20
C ASN A 10 19.42 -13.04 52.38
N GLU A 11 19.13 -14.20 52.96
CA GLU A 11 18.34 -15.30 52.34
C GLU A 11 16.99 -14.85 51.75
N GLU A 12 16.39 -13.75 52.25
CA GLU A 12 15.17 -13.16 51.70
C GLU A 12 15.37 -12.50 50.33
N VAL A 13 16.57 -12.00 50.04
CA VAL A 13 16.88 -11.37 48.73
C VAL A 13 17.32 -12.42 47.71
N ILE A 14 17.96 -13.49 48.16
CA ILE A 14 18.47 -14.58 47.30
C ILE A 14 17.33 -15.45 46.74
N ASN A 15 16.21 -15.55 47.45
CA ASN A 15 15.07 -16.39 47.08
C ASN A 15 13.93 -15.67 46.33
N SER A 16 14.03 -14.35 46.08
CA SER A 16 13.08 -13.63 45.28
C SER A 16 13.62 -13.45 43.87
N GLU A 17 12.83 -13.78 42.84
CA GLU A 17 13.14 -13.42 41.46
C GLU A 17 13.38 -11.91 41.36
N VAL A 18 14.57 -11.52 40.93
CA VAL A 18 14.89 -10.11 40.71
C VAL A 18 14.32 -9.75 39.36
N LYS A 19 13.43 -8.78 39.33
CA LYS A 19 12.70 -8.35 38.12
C LYS A 19 13.14 -6.93 37.70
N ASN A 20 12.92 -6.59 36.48
CA ASN A 20 13.07 -5.23 35.98
C ASN A 20 12.32 -4.23 36.86
N ASN A 21 12.86 -3.04 37.01
CA ASN A 21 12.30 -1.96 37.81
C ASN A 21 12.20 -2.22 39.33
N TYR A 22 12.82 -3.27 39.86
CA TYR A 22 12.95 -3.41 41.29
C TYR A 22 13.86 -2.32 41.88
N LYS A 23 13.40 -1.65 42.93
CA LYS A 23 14.19 -0.62 43.62
C LYS A 23 14.88 -1.24 44.84
N LEU A 24 16.19 -1.26 44.81
CA LEU A 24 17.02 -1.63 45.96
C LEU A 24 17.26 -0.39 46.81
N VAL A 25 16.77 -0.39 48.04
CA VAL A 25 16.95 0.73 48.97
C VAL A 25 17.96 0.29 50.07
N PHE A 26 19.12 0.93 50.05
CA PHE A 26 20.14 0.67 51.06
C PHE A 26 20.01 1.71 52.17
N LYS A 27 19.80 1.25 53.43
CA LYS A 27 19.74 2.10 54.62
C LYS A 27 21.06 2.14 55.33
N LYS A 28 21.94 3.10 54.95
CA LYS A 28 23.10 3.46 55.78
C LYS A 28 23.38 4.95 55.60
N GLY A 29 22.67 5.76 56.35
CA GLY A 29 22.90 7.19 56.46
C GLY A 29 22.12 8.05 55.43
N THR A 30 22.30 7.83 54.16
CA THR A 30 21.54 8.46 53.08
C THR A 30 20.80 7.37 52.29
N GLU A 31 19.51 7.53 52.03
CA GLU A 31 18.77 6.61 51.14
C GLU A 31 19.31 6.78 49.72
N VAL A 32 19.91 5.74 49.16
CA VAL A 32 20.29 5.65 47.76
C VAL A 32 19.39 4.62 47.10
N THR A 33 18.61 5.03 46.15
CA THR A 33 17.73 4.13 45.38
C THR A 33 18.47 3.63 44.15
N TYR A 34 18.54 2.33 43.96
CA TYR A 34 19.07 1.68 42.78
C TYR A 34 17.91 1.02 42.04
N THR A 35 17.88 1.17 40.74
CA THR A 35 16.96 0.41 39.90
C THR A 35 17.68 -0.83 39.41
N VAL A 36 17.09 -1.98 39.63
CA VAL A 36 17.59 -3.24 39.09
C VAL A 36 17.09 -3.38 37.66
N VAL A 37 18.00 -3.69 36.79
CA VAL A 37 17.71 -3.94 35.39
C VAL A 37 18.23 -5.33 35.05
N VAL A 38 17.36 -6.18 34.52
CA VAL A 38 17.76 -7.46 33.92
C VAL A 38 18.31 -7.17 32.54
N ILE A 39 19.59 -7.46 32.34
CA ILE A 39 20.25 -7.20 31.06
C ILE A 39 19.59 -8.08 29.99
N GLY A 40 19.27 -7.45 28.84
CA GLY A 40 18.70 -8.13 27.71
C GLY A 40 17.18 -8.36 27.74
N ASP A 41 16.52 -8.17 28.88
CA ASP A 41 15.03 -8.24 28.98
C ASP A 41 14.40 -6.95 28.46
N ASN A 42 14.37 -6.79 27.16
CA ASN A 42 13.86 -5.57 26.50
C ASN A 42 12.33 -5.57 26.30
N ASN A 43 11.68 -6.70 26.45
CA ASN A 43 10.22 -6.80 26.42
C ASN A 43 9.59 -6.62 27.82
N ASN A 44 10.40 -6.58 28.89
CA ASN A 44 10.01 -6.46 30.28
C ASN A 44 9.12 -7.63 30.80
N ASP A 45 9.31 -8.82 30.26
CA ASP A 45 8.59 -10.03 30.74
C ASP A 45 9.32 -10.73 31.88
N ASN A 46 10.47 -10.23 32.28
CA ASN A 46 11.41 -10.71 33.31
C ASN A 46 12.15 -12.01 32.94
N ASN A 47 12.16 -12.35 31.66
CA ASN A 47 12.92 -13.47 31.13
C ASN A 47 13.86 -12.95 30.03
N PHE A 48 15.09 -13.40 30.04
CA PHE A 48 15.99 -13.18 28.93
C PHE A 48 15.85 -14.34 27.95
N ASN A 49 15.27 -14.06 26.79
CA ASN A 49 15.00 -15.07 25.76
C ASN A 49 14.90 -14.45 24.35
N LYS A 50 14.51 -15.26 23.37
CA LYS A 50 14.42 -14.83 21.96
C LYS A 50 13.39 -13.71 21.71
N ASP A 51 12.41 -13.56 22.58
CA ASP A 51 11.36 -12.54 22.44
C ASP A 51 11.90 -11.13 22.69
N ASP A 52 13.07 -11.01 23.33
CA ASP A 52 13.79 -9.75 23.56
C ASP A 52 14.50 -9.22 22.33
N MET A 53 14.85 -10.09 21.38
CA MET A 53 15.62 -9.73 20.19
C MET A 53 14.93 -8.67 19.34
N LYS A 54 13.65 -8.82 19.10
CA LYS A 54 12.90 -7.92 18.21
C LYS A 54 12.69 -6.52 18.81
N PRO A 55 12.32 -6.37 20.09
CA PRO A 55 12.34 -5.07 20.77
C PRO A 55 13.70 -4.39 20.71
N THR A 56 14.77 -5.09 21.01
CA THR A 56 16.15 -4.56 20.93
C THR A 56 16.50 -4.03 19.54
N MET A 57 16.17 -4.81 18.50
CA MET A 57 16.39 -4.40 17.11
C MET A 57 15.55 -3.18 16.70
N ASN A 58 14.33 -3.06 17.21
CA ASN A 58 13.51 -1.87 16.97
C ASN A 58 14.12 -0.63 17.62
N ASP A 59 14.57 -0.75 18.86
CA ASP A 59 15.26 0.34 19.57
C ASP A 59 16.54 0.75 18.85
N TYR A 60 17.30 -0.22 18.36
CA TYR A 60 18.49 0.05 17.54
C TYR A 60 18.14 0.87 16.28
N LEU A 61 17.14 0.46 15.51
CA LEU A 61 16.74 1.18 14.29
C LEU A 61 16.10 2.55 14.58
N GLU A 62 15.63 2.76 15.81
CA GLU A 62 15.09 4.04 16.27
C GLU A 62 16.15 4.97 16.84
N GLY A 63 17.37 4.47 17.04
CA GLY A 63 18.46 5.21 17.69
C GLY A 63 18.16 5.45 19.18
N ASN A 64 17.38 4.57 19.81
CA ASN A 64 17.05 4.67 21.22
C ASN A 64 18.23 4.23 22.08
N LYS A 65 18.34 4.85 23.24
CA LYS A 65 19.30 4.43 24.26
C LYS A 65 18.70 3.29 25.09
N VAL A 66 19.41 2.18 25.20
CA VAL A 66 19.01 1.06 26.04
C VAL A 66 19.91 0.99 27.27
N LEU A 67 19.43 1.56 28.34
CA LEU A 67 20.17 1.60 29.64
C LEU A 67 20.61 0.23 30.16
N SER A 68 19.91 -0.85 29.77
CA SER A 68 20.21 -2.22 30.19
C SER A 68 21.46 -2.82 29.55
N MET A 69 21.88 -2.29 28.40
CA MET A 69 23.04 -2.80 27.66
C MET A 69 24.33 -2.02 27.94
N ASP A 70 24.23 -0.73 28.27
CA ASP A 70 25.36 0.16 28.49
C ASP A 70 26.27 -0.23 29.65
N VAL A 71 25.77 -1.01 30.58
CA VAL A 71 26.49 -1.31 31.82
C VAL A 71 27.35 -2.58 31.72
N VAL A 72 27.16 -3.39 30.67
CA VAL A 72 28.01 -4.59 30.42
C VAL A 72 29.26 -4.28 29.62
N LYS A 73 29.34 -3.10 29.04
CA LYS A 73 30.46 -2.70 28.24
C LYS A 73 31.48 -1.88 29.07
N GLU A 74 32.72 -2.33 29.10
CA GLU A 74 33.86 -1.46 29.08
C GLU A 74 33.89 -0.68 27.75
N ASP A 75 32.80 -0.06 27.41
CA ASP A 75 32.67 0.65 26.14
C ASP A 75 33.06 2.09 26.31
N ASN A 76 34.01 2.50 25.47
CA ASN A 76 34.51 3.85 25.43
C ASN A 76 33.61 4.81 24.61
N ASP A 77 32.43 4.39 24.18
CA ASP A 77 31.51 5.33 23.59
C ASP A 77 30.64 5.96 24.68
N GLU A 78 30.85 7.21 24.94
CA GLU A 78 30.17 7.99 25.99
C GLU A 78 28.69 8.23 25.70
N GLU A 79 28.13 7.67 24.61
CA GLU A 79 26.79 8.04 24.12
C GLU A 79 25.67 7.02 24.48
N GLY A 80 25.99 5.79 24.86
CA GLY A 80 25.04 4.78 25.29
C GLY A 80 24.00 4.45 24.22
N LEU A 81 24.42 4.41 22.96
CA LEU A 81 23.58 4.01 21.83
C LEU A 81 23.74 2.52 21.55
N LEU A 82 22.63 1.84 21.26
CA LEU A 82 22.68 0.48 20.75
C LEU A 82 23.47 0.42 19.45
N THR A 83 24.34 -0.56 19.34
CA THR A 83 25.10 -0.88 18.13
C THR A 83 24.69 -2.25 17.58
N PHE A 84 25.08 -2.56 16.35
CA PHE A 84 24.88 -3.90 15.80
C PHE A 84 25.70 -4.96 16.54
N GLU A 85 26.84 -4.57 17.10
CA GLU A 85 27.65 -5.45 17.95
C GLU A 85 26.92 -5.88 19.24
N ASP A 86 26.15 -4.99 19.86
CA ASP A 86 25.32 -5.33 21.02
C ASP A 86 24.23 -6.36 20.68
N ILE A 87 23.61 -6.21 19.52
CA ILE A 87 22.63 -7.18 19.01
C ILE A 87 23.30 -8.54 18.78
N MET A 88 24.50 -8.57 18.20
CA MET A 88 25.21 -9.82 17.96
C MET A 88 25.72 -10.47 19.23
N ARG A 89 26.11 -9.70 20.23
CA ARG A 89 26.46 -10.22 21.56
C ARG A 89 25.25 -10.86 22.23
N LEU A 90 24.12 -10.17 22.24
CA LEU A 90 22.84 -10.73 22.72
C LEU A 90 22.47 -12.02 21.98
N ASN A 91 22.65 -12.04 20.66
CA ASN A 91 22.39 -13.23 19.86
C ASN A 91 23.34 -14.40 20.25
N THR A 92 24.60 -14.13 20.50
CA THR A 92 25.60 -15.14 20.88
C THR A 92 25.27 -15.76 22.25
N GLU A 93 24.79 -14.96 23.20
CA GLU A 93 24.34 -15.45 24.49
C GLU A 93 23.11 -16.36 24.37
N LEU A 94 22.15 -16.01 23.52
CA LEU A 94 20.95 -16.79 23.26
C LEU A 94 21.18 -18.01 22.38
N ASN A 95 22.18 -17.99 21.53
CA ASN A 95 22.56 -19.04 20.59
C ASN A 95 24.08 -19.28 20.69
N PRO A 96 24.58 -19.91 21.73
CA PRO A 96 26.02 -20.13 21.93
C PRO A 96 26.62 -20.85 20.73
N ALA A 97 27.66 -20.26 20.16
CA ALA A 97 28.34 -20.83 18.99
C ALA A 97 29.00 -22.17 19.31
N THR A 98 28.88 -23.13 18.38
CA THR A 98 29.81 -24.23 18.32
C THR A 98 31.13 -23.68 17.80
N SER A 99 32.20 -23.83 18.55
CA SER A 99 33.54 -23.30 18.25
C SER A 99 33.96 -23.45 16.79
N GLY A 100 34.25 -22.34 16.13
CA GLY A 100 34.65 -22.27 14.72
C GLY A 100 35.56 -21.08 14.45
N ASP A 101 36.18 -21.08 13.26
CA ASP A 101 36.99 -19.94 12.78
C ASP A 101 36.15 -18.66 12.77
N ALA A 102 36.72 -17.57 13.29
CA ALA A 102 36.06 -16.26 13.37
C ALA A 102 35.92 -15.57 11.99
N ASN A 103 36.71 -15.97 10.98
CA ASN A 103 36.72 -15.30 9.69
C ASN A 103 35.40 -15.50 8.93
N ILE A 104 34.95 -14.44 8.27
CA ILE A 104 33.81 -14.46 7.36
C ILE A 104 34.35 -14.55 5.93
N ASN A 105 34.26 -15.73 5.30
CA ASN A 105 34.73 -15.97 3.93
C ASN A 105 33.53 -16.19 2.99
N LEU A 106 32.55 -15.32 3.05
CA LEU A 106 31.36 -15.40 2.24
C LEU A 106 30.86 -14.02 1.83
N GLY A 107 30.04 -13.98 0.81
CA GLY A 107 29.37 -12.78 0.33
C GLY A 107 27.87 -12.98 0.23
N LEU A 108 27.21 -12.00 -0.30
CA LEU A 108 25.79 -12.00 -0.57
C LEU A 108 25.53 -11.91 -2.08
N VAL A 109 24.44 -12.51 -2.55
CA VAL A 109 24.00 -12.40 -3.93
C VAL A 109 22.49 -12.20 -4.00
N TYR A 110 22.03 -11.50 -5.05
CA TYR A 110 20.61 -11.42 -5.33
C TYR A 110 20.12 -12.61 -6.13
N GLY A 111 18.85 -13.02 -5.88
CA GLY A 111 18.14 -14.01 -6.65
C GLY A 111 16.66 -13.69 -6.79
N GLY A 112 16.06 -14.20 -7.86
CA GLY A 112 14.60 -14.09 -8.03
C GLY A 112 14.10 -12.77 -8.63
N LEU A 113 14.98 -11.93 -9.21
CA LEU A 113 14.53 -10.71 -9.89
C LEU A 113 13.66 -11.07 -11.11
N PRO A 114 12.41 -10.55 -11.20
CA PRO A 114 11.56 -10.77 -12.37
C PRO A 114 12.15 -10.17 -13.65
N LYS A 115 11.88 -10.81 -14.79
CA LYS A 115 12.35 -10.29 -16.10
C LYS A 115 11.66 -9.00 -16.52
N GLU A 116 10.40 -8.85 -16.15
CA GLU A 116 9.56 -7.68 -16.46
C GLU A 116 8.89 -7.22 -15.17
N ILE A 117 8.91 -5.93 -14.94
CA ILE A 117 8.31 -5.29 -13.77
C ILE A 117 7.51 -4.10 -14.29
N TYR A 118 6.21 -4.09 -14.03
CA TYR A 118 5.32 -3.02 -14.44
C TYR A 118 5.02 -2.07 -13.28
N VAL A 119 4.72 -0.83 -13.62
CA VAL A 119 4.21 0.14 -12.61
C VAL A 119 2.97 -0.43 -11.93
N GLY A 120 2.99 -0.41 -10.60
CA GLY A 120 1.96 -1.01 -9.73
C GLY A 120 2.24 -2.46 -9.34
N ASP A 121 3.20 -3.13 -9.96
CA ASP A 121 3.56 -4.50 -9.57
C ASP A 121 4.29 -4.50 -8.23
N THR A 122 4.04 -5.56 -7.45
CA THR A 122 4.83 -5.93 -6.29
C THR A 122 5.68 -7.14 -6.65
N PHE A 123 6.98 -7.09 -6.35
CA PHE A 123 7.90 -8.18 -6.63
C PHE A 123 8.82 -8.45 -5.45
N LYS A 124 9.40 -9.65 -5.45
CA LYS A 124 10.31 -10.11 -4.40
C LYS A 124 11.71 -10.31 -4.95
N LEU A 125 12.69 -9.94 -4.16
CA LEU A 125 14.10 -10.11 -4.44
C LEU A 125 14.74 -10.82 -3.24
N ASN A 126 15.30 -11.99 -3.48
CA ASN A 126 15.96 -12.75 -2.42
C ASN A 126 17.41 -12.29 -2.29
N VAL A 127 17.88 -12.22 -1.07
CA VAL A 127 19.30 -12.10 -0.73
C VAL A 127 19.75 -13.45 -0.20
N LEU A 128 20.72 -14.05 -0.86
CA LEU A 128 21.24 -15.37 -0.53
C LEU A 128 22.69 -15.28 -0.05
N VAL A 129 23.01 -16.16 0.87
CA VAL A 129 24.41 -16.38 1.30
C VAL A 129 25.17 -17.07 0.17
N LYS A 130 26.36 -16.58 -0.15
CA LYS A 130 27.23 -17.18 -1.16
C LYS A 130 28.62 -17.44 -0.59
N SER A 131 29.00 -18.69 -0.49
CA SER A 131 30.34 -19.13 -0.06
C SER A 131 30.83 -20.29 -0.93
N GLU A 132 32.16 -20.40 -1.08
CA GLU A 132 32.80 -21.56 -1.68
C GLU A 132 32.98 -22.69 -0.66
N ASN A 133 32.85 -22.42 0.61
CA ASN A 133 33.05 -23.35 1.71
C ASN A 133 31.71 -23.74 2.35
N ALA A 134 31.40 -25.00 2.40
CA ALA A 134 30.15 -25.50 2.98
C ALA A 134 30.08 -25.33 4.52
N SER A 135 31.22 -25.09 5.18
CA SER A 135 31.28 -24.83 6.62
C SER A 135 31.06 -23.38 7.01
N ASP A 136 31.14 -22.45 6.03
CA ASP A 136 30.95 -21.04 6.30
C ASP A 136 29.48 -20.74 6.55
N TYR A 137 29.25 -19.84 7.48
CA TYR A 137 27.91 -19.37 7.85
C TYR A 137 27.95 -17.92 8.29
N ILE A 138 26.80 -17.30 8.27
CA ILE A 138 26.50 -16.05 8.99
C ILE A 138 25.26 -16.25 9.84
N ASN A 139 25.14 -15.46 10.89
CA ASN A 139 23.96 -15.48 11.77
C ASN A 139 23.46 -14.08 12.14
N GLY A 140 23.95 -13.05 11.42
CA GLY A 140 23.48 -11.69 11.58
C GLY A 140 23.69 -10.84 10.34
N ILE A 141 22.84 -9.84 10.17
CA ILE A 141 22.94 -8.80 9.14
C ILE A 141 22.42 -7.48 9.69
N ASN A 142 23.12 -6.40 9.37
CA ASN A 142 22.67 -5.02 9.52
C ASN A 142 22.91 -4.32 8.19
N ALA A 143 21.86 -3.82 7.55
CA ALA A 143 21.99 -3.25 6.23
C ALA A 143 21.00 -2.14 5.93
N LEU A 144 21.36 -1.30 4.97
CA LEU A 144 20.54 -0.28 4.37
C LEU A 144 20.19 -0.68 2.94
N VAL A 145 18.90 -0.63 2.61
CA VAL A 145 18.40 -0.78 1.25
C VAL A 145 18.23 0.59 0.62
N THR A 146 18.94 0.86 -0.45
CA THR A 146 18.82 2.11 -1.20
C THR A 146 18.19 1.83 -2.56
N THR A 147 17.19 2.64 -2.93
CA THR A 147 16.56 2.65 -4.26
C THR A 147 16.50 4.07 -4.79
N GLY A 148 16.30 4.21 -6.08
CA GLY A 148 15.89 5.50 -6.65
C GLY A 148 14.42 5.81 -6.38
N ASN A 149 13.82 6.60 -7.28
CA ASN A 149 12.45 7.11 -7.09
C ASN A 149 11.36 6.24 -7.74
N ASN A 150 11.72 5.12 -8.36
CA ASN A 150 10.78 4.28 -9.11
C ASN A 150 10.34 3.04 -8.34
N LEU A 151 11.02 2.74 -7.25
CA LEU A 151 10.76 1.61 -6.39
C LEU A 151 10.54 2.05 -4.95
N LYS A 152 9.72 1.30 -4.23
CA LYS A 152 9.52 1.45 -2.79
C LYS A 152 9.66 0.09 -2.12
N LEU A 153 10.57 -0.02 -1.15
CA LEU A 153 10.63 -1.18 -0.26
C LEU A 153 9.38 -1.17 0.62
N THR A 154 8.62 -2.24 0.61
CA THR A 154 7.35 -2.36 1.32
C THR A 154 7.39 -3.37 2.46
N ASN A 155 8.22 -4.40 2.33
CA ASN A 155 8.36 -5.42 3.35
C ASN A 155 9.72 -6.10 3.28
N VAL A 156 10.17 -6.64 4.42
CA VAL A 156 11.33 -7.52 4.53
C VAL A 156 10.91 -8.78 5.28
N THR A 157 11.13 -9.93 4.67
CA THR A 157 10.91 -11.23 5.29
C THR A 157 12.26 -11.89 5.53
N TYR A 158 12.53 -12.27 6.75
CA TYR A 158 13.77 -12.92 7.14
C TYR A 158 13.65 -14.44 7.06
N ASN A 159 14.79 -15.13 6.92
CA ASN A 159 14.84 -16.56 7.08
C ASN A 159 14.25 -16.98 8.43
N SER A 160 13.65 -18.16 8.52
CA SER A 160 13.07 -18.68 9.78
C SER A 160 14.10 -18.88 10.90
N ASN A 161 15.38 -18.93 10.54
CA ASN A 161 16.49 -19.00 11.48
C ASN A 161 16.85 -17.65 12.10
N LEU A 162 16.31 -16.56 11.57
CA LEU A 162 16.58 -15.20 12.02
C LEU A 162 15.34 -14.54 12.61
N ILE A 163 15.57 -13.73 13.60
CA ILE A 163 14.64 -12.71 14.08
C ILE A 163 15.12 -11.39 13.48
N GLY A 164 14.23 -10.60 12.89
CA GLY A 164 14.62 -9.34 12.28
C GLY A 164 13.50 -8.33 12.23
N THR A 165 13.87 -7.10 12.00
CA THR A 165 12.97 -5.97 11.80
C THR A 165 13.55 -4.99 10.79
N PHE A 166 12.71 -4.11 10.22
CA PHE A 166 13.17 -3.04 9.35
C PHE A 166 12.37 -1.75 9.57
N LYS A 167 13.03 -0.62 9.38
CA LYS A 167 12.45 0.71 9.46
C LYS A 167 13.22 1.67 8.56
N ASP A 168 12.49 2.49 7.80
CA ASP A 168 13.09 3.53 6.93
C ASP A 168 14.23 3.00 6.03
N ASN A 169 13.99 1.82 5.42
CA ASN A 169 14.92 1.06 4.59
C ASN A 169 16.15 0.48 5.32
N ASN A 170 16.32 0.73 6.59
CA ASN A 170 17.33 0.05 7.43
C ASN A 170 16.73 -1.27 7.92
N LEU A 171 17.53 -2.31 7.90
CA LEU A 171 17.14 -3.64 8.38
C LEU A 171 18.23 -4.22 9.28
N VAL A 172 17.80 -4.98 10.25
CA VAL A 172 18.66 -5.74 11.13
C VAL A 172 18.05 -7.09 11.45
N ALA A 173 18.87 -8.12 11.48
CA ALA A 173 18.46 -9.45 11.90
C ALA A 173 19.62 -10.22 12.50
N ALA A 174 19.30 -11.11 13.44
CA ALA A 174 20.23 -12.06 14.03
C ALA A 174 19.51 -13.35 14.44
N GLY A 175 20.24 -14.44 14.57
CA GLY A 175 19.67 -15.74 14.93
C GLY A 175 20.66 -16.87 14.82
N THR A 176 20.23 -17.98 14.26
CA THR A 176 21.07 -19.18 14.04
C THR A 176 21.67 -19.19 12.63
N ASP A 177 22.65 -20.05 12.44
CA ASP A 177 23.51 -20.13 11.27
C ASP A 177 22.73 -20.26 9.94
N LEU A 178 23.16 -19.47 8.96
CA LEU A 178 22.77 -19.56 7.56
C LEU A 178 23.98 -19.85 6.69
N LYS A 179 23.85 -20.86 5.84
CA LYS A 179 24.95 -21.40 5.01
C LYS A 179 24.79 -21.02 3.55
N ASN A 180 25.77 -21.45 2.75
CA ASN A 180 25.76 -21.24 1.30
C ASN A 180 24.42 -21.61 0.65
N GLU A 181 23.95 -20.77 -0.25
CA GLU A 181 22.71 -20.87 -1.02
C GLU A 181 21.40 -20.75 -0.20
N GLU A 182 21.48 -20.56 1.11
CA GLU A 182 20.29 -20.25 1.90
C GLU A 182 19.85 -18.80 1.70
N VAL A 183 18.54 -18.61 1.64
CA VAL A 183 17.95 -17.27 1.58
C VAL A 183 18.09 -16.64 2.96
N LEU A 184 18.84 -15.55 3.04
CA LEU A 184 19.02 -14.76 4.24
C LEU A 184 17.77 -13.93 4.54
N LEU A 185 17.28 -13.22 3.52
CA LEU A 185 16.07 -12.44 3.58
C LEU A 185 15.46 -12.24 2.18
N THR A 186 14.21 -11.85 2.17
CA THR A 186 13.47 -11.48 0.96
C THR A 186 13.01 -10.05 1.09
N LEU A 187 13.43 -9.21 0.18
CA LEU A 187 12.99 -7.82 0.02
C LEU A 187 11.75 -7.79 -0.88
N GLU A 188 10.70 -7.11 -0.46
CA GLU A 188 9.50 -6.92 -1.26
C GLU A 188 9.36 -5.45 -1.65
N PHE A 189 9.28 -5.22 -2.96
CA PHE A 189 9.19 -3.87 -3.53
C PHE A 189 7.88 -3.67 -4.26
N THR A 190 7.41 -2.43 -4.25
CA THR A 190 6.37 -1.96 -5.16
C THR A 190 7.01 -1.02 -6.18
N ALA A 191 6.76 -1.28 -7.46
CA ALA A 191 7.15 -0.41 -8.56
C ALA A 191 6.16 0.76 -8.67
N ILE A 192 6.60 1.98 -8.39
CA ILE A 192 5.71 3.15 -8.26
C ILE A 192 5.76 4.09 -9.46
N LYS A 193 6.81 4.01 -10.27
CA LYS A 193 7.00 4.87 -11.44
C LYS A 193 7.84 4.16 -12.50
N GLU A 194 7.55 4.43 -13.76
CA GLU A 194 8.34 3.92 -14.89
C GLU A 194 9.75 4.51 -14.93
N GLY A 195 10.69 3.73 -15.44
CA GLY A 195 12.07 4.12 -15.68
C GLY A 195 13.08 3.14 -15.08
N LYS A 196 14.34 3.43 -15.34
CA LYS A 196 15.44 2.67 -14.75
C LYS A 196 15.65 3.06 -13.29
N ASP A 197 15.94 2.09 -12.48
CA ASP A 197 16.25 2.21 -11.06
C ASP A 197 17.31 1.18 -10.68
N SER A 198 17.82 1.26 -9.47
CA SER A 198 18.73 0.28 -8.90
C SER A 198 18.33 -0.04 -7.47
N ILE A 199 18.58 -1.26 -7.06
CA ILE A 199 18.45 -1.70 -5.68
C ILE A 199 19.84 -2.00 -5.19
N THR A 200 20.27 -1.28 -4.14
CA THR A 200 21.56 -1.48 -3.50
C THR A 200 21.34 -1.87 -2.05
N LEU A 201 21.96 -2.95 -1.63
CA LEU A 201 22.10 -3.36 -0.24
C LEU A 201 23.55 -3.10 0.19
N SER A 202 23.71 -2.34 1.27
CA SER A 202 25.02 -2.03 1.85
C SER A 202 24.96 -2.21 3.36
N GLY A 203 26.07 -2.59 3.98
CA GLY A 203 26.14 -2.77 5.44
C GLY A 203 27.08 -3.88 5.85
N SER A 204 26.77 -4.56 6.95
CA SER A 204 27.60 -5.55 7.60
C SER A 204 26.86 -6.87 7.79
N ILE A 205 27.60 -7.95 7.72
CA ILE A 205 27.20 -9.31 8.13
C ILE A 205 27.98 -9.74 9.35
N ALA A 206 27.41 -10.66 10.08
CA ALA A 206 28.05 -11.14 11.30
C ALA A 206 28.10 -12.67 11.36
N LYS A 207 29.19 -13.15 11.93
CA LYS A 207 29.41 -14.52 12.37
C LYS A 207 29.71 -14.47 13.86
N ASN A 208 28.69 -14.71 14.68
CA ASN A 208 28.72 -14.44 16.12
C ASN A 208 29.02 -12.95 16.37
N GLU A 209 30.01 -12.63 17.16
CA GLU A 209 30.43 -11.25 17.46
C GLU A 209 31.40 -10.66 16.41
N ASN A 210 31.87 -11.45 15.43
CA ASN A 210 32.71 -10.95 14.38
C ASN A 210 31.84 -10.30 13.29
N ILE A 211 32.02 -9.01 13.05
CA ILE A 211 31.24 -8.19 12.12
C ILE A 211 32.15 -7.70 11.01
N GLU A 212 31.74 -7.90 9.78
CA GLU A 212 32.46 -7.43 8.60
C GLU A 212 31.52 -6.72 7.63
N GLU A 213 31.99 -5.62 7.02
CA GLU A 213 31.28 -4.98 5.92
C GLU A 213 31.32 -5.89 4.69
N PHE A 214 30.17 -6.05 4.03
CA PHE A 214 30.13 -6.76 2.76
C PHE A 214 30.22 -5.80 1.56
N GLU A 215 30.70 -6.29 0.44
CA GLU A 215 30.70 -5.52 -0.80
C GLU A 215 29.26 -5.16 -1.20
N ASN A 216 29.03 -3.89 -1.52
CA ASN A 216 27.70 -3.40 -1.88
C ASN A 216 27.06 -4.25 -2.97
N LEU A 217 25.93 -4.85 -2.67
CA LEU A 217 25.19 -5.66 -3.59
C LEU A 217 24.21 -4.81 -4.37
N THR A 218 24.44 -4.63 -5.66
CA THR A 218 23.61 -3.76 -6.52
C THR A 218 23.03 -4.55 -7.68
N THR A 219 21.77 -4.30 -7.99
CA THR A 219 21.10 -4.79 -9.20
C THR A 219 20.32 -3.66 -9.86
N GLU A 220 20.30 -3.67 -11.21
CA GLU A 220 19.49 -2.73 -11.98
C GLU A 220 18.08 -3.28 -12.18
N VAL A 221 17.11 -2.39 -12.15
CA VAL A 221 15.70 -2.68 -12.37
C VAL A 221 15.18 -1.72 -13.43
N ASN A 222 14.44 -2.23 -14.40
CA ASN A 222 13.73 -1.40 -15.37
C ASN A 222 12.22 -1.58 -15.16
N VAL A 223 11.59 -0.54 -14.64
CA VAL A 223 10.14 -0.51 -14.46
C VAL A 223 9.51 0.01 -15.75
N ILE A 224 8.61 -0.77 -16.32
CA ILE A 224 7.90 -0.44 -17.54
C ILE A 224 6.42 -0.15 -17.25
N ARG A 225 5.81 0.69 -18.06
CA ARG A 225 4.38 0.95 -17.96
C ARG A 225 3.62 -0.13 -18.74
N LYS A 226 2.51 -0.60 -18.20
CA LYS A 226 1.59 -1.44 -18.97
C LYS A 226 0.99 -0.59 -20.08
N ILE A 227 1.18 -1.06 -21.30
CA ILE A 227 0.52 -0.46 -22.46
C ILE A 227 -0.95 -0.84 -22.38
N SER A 228 -1.81 0.15 -22.52
CA SER A 228 -3.26 -0.07 -22.41
C SER A 228 -3.82 -0.74 -23.66
N SER A 229 -4.64 -1.77 -23.47
CA SER A 229 -5.45 -2.39 -24.53
C SER A 229 -6.90 -1.83 -24.59
N ASN A 230 -7.18 -0.79 -23.82
CA ASN A 230 -8.52 -0.22 -23.78
C ASN A 230 -8.81 0.60 -25.01
N ASN A 231 -9.59 0.05 -25.93
CA ASN A 231 -10.06 0.67 -27.16
C ASN A 231 -11.54 1.05 -27.12
N ASN A 232 -12.07 1.37 -25.94
CA ASN A 232 -13.46 1.71 -25.77
C ASN A 232 -13.71 3.21 -25.88
N LEU A 233 -14.89 3.55 -26.40
CA LEU A 233 -15.51 4.85 -26.15
C LEU A 233 -16.11 4.86 -24.74
N SER A 234 -16.08 6.01 -24.07
CA SER A 234 -16.85 6.28 -22.86
C SER A 234 -18.21 6.93 -23.19
N SER A 235 -18.32 7.53 -24.37
CA SER A 235 -19.57 8.14 -24.82
C SER A 235 -19.62 8.23 -26.34
N LEU A 236 -20.83 8.20 -26.89
CA LEU A 236 -21.14 8.49 -28.29
C LEU A 236 -22.41 9.34 -28.34
N LYS A 237 -22.36 10.44 -29.08
CA LYS A 237 -23.43 11.41 -29.22
C LYS A 237 -23.56 11.87 -30.68
N ALA A 238 -24.75 12.32 -31.05
CA ALA A 238 -25.02 12.95 -32.32
C ALA A 238 -25.59 14.35 -32.10
N SER A 239 -25.29 15.28 -33.03
CA SER A 239 -25.79 16.65 -32.99
C SER A 239 -27.31 16.73 -33.22
N VAL A 240 -27.88 15.72 -33.91
CA VAL A 240 -29.30 15.62 -34.23
C VAL A 240 -29.69 14.17 -34.42
N GLY A 241 -30.92 13.83 -34.11
CA GLY A 241 -31.47 12.47 -34.21
C GLY A 241 -31.44 11.72 -32.87
N THR A 242 -31.91 10.48 -32.94
CA THR A 242 -32.03 9.60 -31.78
C THR A 242 -31.42 8.24 -32.09
N PHE A 243 -30.55 7.77 -31.23
CA PHE A 243 -30.02 6.41 -31.30
C PHE A 243 -31.10 5.41 -30.91
N ASP A 244 -31.08 4.24 -31.54
CA ASP A 244 -31.98 3.10 -31.27
C ASP A 244 -31.82 2.54 -29.85
N ILE A 245 -30.61 2.63 -29.31
CA ILE A 245 -30.27 2.18 -27.95
C ILE A 245 -29.33 3.22 -27.27
N ALA A 246 -29.34 3.24 -25.95
CA ALA A 246 -28.36 4.01 -25.17
C ALA A 246 -26.95 3.50 -25.48
N PHE A 247 -25.98 4.42 -25.42
CA PHE A 247 -24.59 4.04 -25.66
C PHE A 247 -24.11 3.03 -24.59
N ASP A 248 -23.55 1.92 -25.08
CA ASP A 248 -22.83 0.93 -24.30
C ASP A 248 -21.51 0.66 -25.03
N LYS A 249 -20.40 0.73 -24.30
CA LYS A 249 -19.05 0.51 -24.84
C LYS A 249 -18.85 -0.85 -25.51
N ASP A 250 -19.63 -1.86 -25.11
CA ASP A 250 -19.52 -3.21 -25.62
C ASP A 250 -20.42 -3.44 -26.85
N VAL A 251 -21.30 -2.50 -27.16
CA VAL A 251 -22.10 -2.51 -28.37
C VAL A 251 -21.38 -1.71 -29.46
N THR A 252 -21.14 -2.37 -30.58
CA THR A 252 -20.37 -1.81 -31.70
C THR A 252 -21.20 -1.37 -32.89
N VAL A 253 -22.50 -1.58 -32.87
CA VAL A 253 -23.41 -1.21 -33.98
C VAL A 253 -24.61 -0.47 -33.43
N TYR A 254 -24.86 0.72 -33.99
CA TYR A 254 -25.95 1.61 -33.63
C TYR A 254 -26.72 2.06 -34.86
N THR A 255 -28.00 2.37 -34.68
CA THR A 255 -28.83 3.05 -35.66
C THR A 255 -29.17 4.44 -35.11
N LEU A 256 -28.83 5.48 -35.87
CA LEU A 256 -29.20 6.86 -35.60
C LEU A 256 -30.30 7.27 -36.54
N THR A 257 -31.48 7.52 -36.05
CA THR A 257 -32.59 8.04 -36.83
C THR A 257 -32.58 9.58 -36.75
N VAL A 258 -32.49 10.22 -37.89
CA VAL A 258 -32.50 11.70 -38.00
C VAL A 258 -33.78 12.18 -38.71
N PRO A 259 -34.27 13.39 -38.40
CA PRO A 259 -35.46 13.95 -39.05
C PRO A 259 -35.30 14.04 -40.58
N TYR A 260 -36.40 13.93 -41.31
CA TYR A 260 -36.44 14.17 -42.75
C TYR A 260 -35.89 15.54 -43.07
N GLY A 261 -35.07 15.62 -44.13
CA GLY A 261 -34.44 16.87 -44.55
C GLY A 261 -33.16 17.24 -43.81
N THR A 262 -32.68 16.44 -42.89
CA THR A 262 -31.37 16.63 -42.28
C THR A 262 -30.26 16.49 -43.32
N GLU A 263 -29.42 17.50 -43.49
CA GLU A 263 -28.34 17.55 -44.51
C GLU A 263 -27.02 16.99 -43.97
N SER A 264 -26.74 17.18 -42.69
CA SER A 264 -25.55 16.64 -42.02
C SER A 264 -25.80 16.31 -40.55
N VAL A 265 -24.94 15.47 -40.00
CA VAL A 265 -24.89 15.13 -38.57
C VAL A 265 -23.45 15.10 -38.11
N ILE A 266 -23.18 15.68 -36.93
CA ILE A 266 -21.88 15.60 -36.29
C ILE A 266 -21.96 14.50 -35.24
N LEU A 267 -21.08 13.50 -35.35
CA LEU A 267 -20.84 12.53 -34.32
C LEU A 267 -19.75 13.04 -33.38
N SER A 268 -19.99 12.92 -32.09
CA SER A 268 -19.06 13.29 -31.03
C SER A 268 -19.01 12.20 -29.93
N GLY A 269 -17.94 12.15 -29.20
CA GLY A 269 -17.77 11.14 -28.15
C GLY A 269 -16.48 11.37 -27.38
N SER A 270 -16.21 10.49 -26.43
CA SER A 270 -15.01 10.51 -25.62
C SER A 270 -14.42 9.11 -25.53
N LEU A 271 -13.12 9.04 -25.39
CA LEU A 271 -12.42 7.79 -25.08
C LEU A 271 -12.60 7.40 -23.62
N GLU A 272 -12.64 6.11 -23.33
CA GLU A 272 -12.55 5.58 -21.96
C GLU A 272 -11.12 5.69 -21.44
N ASP A 273 -10.15 5.50 -22.33
CA ASP A 273 -8.73 5.63 -22.02
C ASP A 273 -8.13 6.80 -22.83
N VAL A 274 -7.49 7.74 -22.13
CA VAL A 274 -6.86 8.93 -22.73
C VAL A 274 -5.63 8.61 -23.58
N THR A 275 -5.04 7.42 -23.42
CA THR A 275 -3.89 6.95 -24.20
C THR A 275 -4.29 6.40 -25.57
N SER A 276 -5.57 6.12 -25.77
CA SER A 276 -6.12 5.67 -27.04
C SER A 276 -6.29 6.83 -28.02
N THR A 277 -6.38 6.52 -29.29
CA THR A 277 -6.70 7.49 -30.35
C THR A 277 -8.04 7.16 -30.99
N ILE A 278 -8.69 8.17 -31.54
CA ILE A 278 -10.01 8.02 -32.12
C ILE A 278 -10.04 8.73 -33.51
N ASP A 279 -10.70 8.08 -34.45
CA ASP A 279 -11.02 8.65 -35.77
C ASP A 279 -12.50 8.40 -36.07
N GLY A 280 -13.09 9.19 -36.94
CA GLY A 280 -14.50 9.07 -37.37
C GLY A 280 -15.49 9.88 -36.53
N LEU A 281 -15.07 10.64 -35.52
CA LEU A 281 -15.92 11.62 -34.83
C LEU A 281 -15.88 12.96 -35.61
N ILE A 282 -16.59 13.00 -36.71
CA ILE A 282 -16.61 14.12 -37.69
C ILE A 282 -18.04 14.47 -38.09
N GLU A 283 -18.17 15.46 -38.95
CA GLU A 283 -19.42 15.75 -39.65
C GLU A 283 -19.63 14.80 -40.84
N TYR A 284 -20.78 14.14 -40.87
CA TYR A 284 -21.22 13.28 -41.97
C TYR A 284 -22.31 14.00 -42.78
N LYS A 285 -22.03 14.22 -44.06
CA LYS A 285 -23.03 14.73 -45.01
C LYS A 285 -23.98 13.60 -45.41
N LEU A 286 -25.25 13.86 -45.35
CA LEU A 286 -26.31 12.87 -45.60
C LEU A 286 -26.86 13.09 -47.03
N THR A 287 -26.20 12.53 -48.01
CA THR A 287 -26.67 12.61 -49.42
C THR A 287 -27.74 11.58 -49.74
N ASP A 288 -27.73 10.44 -49.04
CA ASP A 288 -28.61 9.33 -49.24
C ASP A 288 -29.50 9.13 -48.01
N ASP A 289 -30.54 8.28 -48.16
CA ASP A 289 -31.43 7.93 -47.04
C ASP A 289 -30.72 7.14 -45.91
N LYS A 290 -29.62 6.49 -46.26
CA LYS A 290 -28.78 5.75 -45.34
C LYS A 290 -27.29 6.09 -45.52
N THR A 291 -26.65 6.53 -44.45
CA THR A 291 -25.21 6.79 -44.40
C THR A 291 -24.58 5.89 -43.34
N THR A 292 -23.41 5.34 -43.60
CA THR A 292 -22.64 4.56 -42.63
C THR A 292 -21.48 5.36 -42.11
N ALA A 293 -21.39 5.53 -40.80
CA ALA A 293 -20.26 6.15 -40.09
C ALA A 293 -19.52 5.08 -39.32
N ASN A 294 -18.19 5.03 -39.51
CA ASN A 294 -17.32 4.16 -38.73
C ASN A 294 -16.45 5.02 -37.81
N ILE A 295 -16.51 4.73 -36.51
CA ILE A 295 -15.67 5.37 -35.50
C ILE A 295 -14.65 4.33 -35.10
N THR A 296 -13.38 4.60 -35.35
CA THR A 296 -12.27 3.69 -35.05
C THR A 296 -11.54 4.16 -33.83
N VAL A 297 -11.46 3.30 -32.82
CA VAL A 297 -10.65 3.54 -31.64
C VAL A 297 -9.46 2.60 -31.67
N VAL A 298 -8.27 3.15 -31.52
CA VAL A 298 -7.01 2.41 -31.48
C VAL A 298 -6.43 2.57 -30.08
N ALA A 299 -6.33 1.48 -29.33
CA ALA A 299 -5.66 1.48 -28.04
C ALA A 299 -4.15 1.70 -28.18
N GLU A 300 -3.52 1.98 -27.07
CA GLU A 300 -2.07 2.20 -27.02
C GLU A 300 -1.27 0.99 -27.49
N ASP A 301 -1.74 -0.24 -27.24
CA ASP A 301 -1.12 -1.49 -27.69
C ASP A 301 -1.37 -1.81 -29.17
N GLY A 302 -2.09 -0.92 -29.89
CA GLY A 302 -2.45 -1.08 -31.30
C GLY A 302 -3.71 -1.90 -31.54
N THR A 303 -4.39 -2.40 -30.52
CA THR A 303 -5.67 -3.09 -30.69
C THR A 303 -6.75 -2.11 -31.14
N ILE A 304 -7.62 -2.57 -32.04
CA ILE A 304 -8.60 -1.71 -32.71
C ILE A 304 -10.00 -2.16 -32.38
N LYS A 305 -10.88 -1.20 -32.10
CA LYS A 305 -12.32 -1.39 -32.01
C LYS A 305 -13.03 -0.41 -32.94
N VAL A 306 -14.02 -0.90 -33.69
CA VAL A 306 -14.80 -0.07 -34.62
C VAL A 306 -16.25 -0.06 -34.17
N TYR A 307 -16.78 1.15 -33.96
CA TYR A 307 -18.19 1.39 -33.75
C TYR A 307 -18.82 1.87 -35.06
N THR A 308 -19.83 1.16 -35.52
CA THR A 308 -20.54 1.48 -36.76
C THR A 308 -21.88 2.12 -36.43
N VAL A 309 -22.13 3.30 -36.98
CA VAL A 309 -23.41 3.99 -36.83
C VAL A 309 -24.07 4.06 -38.20
N TYR A 310 -25.23 3.43 -38.32
CA TYR A 310 -26.11 3.57 -39.49
C TYR A 310 -27.02 4.78 -39.28
N ILE A 311 -26.78 5.84 -40.01
CA ILE A 311 -27.58 7.05 -39.96
C ILE A 311 -28.70 6.94 -41.01
N ILE A 312 -29.93 6.96 -40.54
CA ILE A 312 -31.14 6.76 -41.39
C ILE A 312 -32.00 8.00 -41.23
N LYS A 313 -32.43 8.57 -42.38
CA LYS A 313 -33.41 9.65 -42.40
C LYS A 313 -34.79 9.10 -42.20
N GLU A 314 -35.61 9.78 -41.42
CA GLU A 314 -37.06 9.51 -41.37
C GLU A 314 -37.66 9.65 -42.76
N ALA A 315 -38.69 8.86 -43.02
CA ALA A 315 -39.43 8.97 -44.27
C ALA A 315 -40.00 10.40 -44.42
N LYS A 316 -40.06 10.86 -45.67
CA LYS A 316 -40.72 12.13 -45.97
C LYS A 316 -42.14 12.10 -45.36
N PRO A 317 -42.53 13.10 -44.55
CA PRO A 317 -43.89 13.16 -44.03
C PRO A 317 -44.88 13.17 -45.18
N GLU A 318 -45.72 12.14 -45.26
CA GLU A 318 -46.91 12.22 -46.11
C GLU A 318 -47.81 13.28 -45.47
N ASN A 319 -48.39 14.13 -46.36
CA ASN A 319 -49.21 15.26 -45.97
C ASN A 319 -50.60 14.77 -45.50
N VAL A 320 -50.61 13.94 -44.41
CA VAL A 320 -51.83 13.53 -43.74
C VAL A 320 -52.01 14.47 -42.56
N ALA A 321 -52.91 15.41 -42.70
CA ALA A 321 -53.32 16.32 -41.65
C ALA A 321 -54.11 15.58 -40.55
N THR A 322 -53.43 14.80 -39.77
CA THR A 322 -53.93 14.30 -38.48
C THR A 322 -53.01 14.78 -37.40
N PRO A 323 -53.47 15.40 -36.33
CA PRO A 323 -52.62 15.76 -35.21
C PRO A 323 -52.11 14.47 -34.58
N VAL A 324 -50.84 14.17 -34.80
CA VAL A 324 -50.16 13.10 -34.07
C VAL A 324 -49.89 13.62 -32.68
N THR A 325 -50.64 13.10 -31.75
CA THR A 325 -50.37 13.34 -30.33
C THR A 325 -49.12 12.51 -29.95
N TYR A 326 -47.98 13.18 -29.87
CA TYR A 326 -46.77 12.56 -29.33
C TYR A 326 -46.95 12.36 -27.84
N TYR A 327 -47.01 11.09 -27.42
CA TYR A 327 -46.91 10.76 -26.01
C TYR A 327 -45.45 10.62 -25.64
N TYR A 328 -44.95 11.67 -25.04
CA TYR A 328 -43.61 11.60 -24.43
C TYR A 328 -43.64 10.63 -23.25
N SER A 329 -42.63 9.81 -23.14
CA SER A 329 -42.52 8.88 -22.00
C SER A 329 -42.32 9.64 -20.70
N SER A 330 -43.09 9.28 -19.70
CA SER A 330 -42.96 9.78 -18.33
C SER A 330 -42.07 8.86 -17.46
N ASN A 331 -41.44 7.85 -18.07
CA ASN A 331 -40.65 6.89 -17.31
C ASN A 331 -39.31 7.51 -16.88
N ASN A 332 -39.25 7.93 -15.62
CA ASN A 332 -38.13 8.51 -14.95
C ASN A 332 -37.45 7.56 -13.92
N TYR A 333 -37.67 6.25 -14.08
CA TYR A 333 -37.04 5.25 -13.20
C TYR A 333 -35.66 4.87 -13.68
N LEU A 334 -34.78 4.52 -12.72
CA LEU A 334 -33.55 3.79 -13.01
C LEU A 334 -33.89 2.30 -13.23
N LYS A 335 -33.19 1.70 -14.18
CA LYS A 335 -33.12 0.25 -14.39
C LYS A 335 -32.09 -0.36 -13.42
N SER A 336 -30.97 0.32 -13.22
CA SER A 336 -29.93 -0.12 -12.30
C SER A 336 -29.20 1.07 -11.70
N LEU A 337 -28.69 0.85 -10.48
CA LEU A 337 -27.82 1.74 -9.77
C LEU A 337 -26.71 0.91 -9.11
N GLU A 338 -25.48 1.19 -9.47
CA GLU A 338 -24.30 0.53 -8.96
C GLU A 338 -23.33 1.60 -8.44
N ILE A 339 -22.64 1.31 -7.37
CA ILE A 339 -21.60 2.18 -6.77
C ILE A 339 -20.34 1.35 -6.68
N ASP A 340 -19.29 1.77 -7.37
CA ASP A 340 -18.04 1.02 -7.37
C ASP A 340 -17.48 0.87 -5.95
N GLY A 341 -17.14 -0.37 -5.58
CA GLY A 341 -16.63 -0.73 -4.25
C GLY A 341 -17.67 -0.79 -3.12
N TYR A 342 -18.98 -0.57 -3.41
CA TYR A 342 -20.04 -0.60 -2.39
C TYR A 342 -21.26 -1.40 -2.85
N GLU A 343 -21.67 -2.36 -2.03
CA GLU A 343 -22.87 -3.14 -2.31
C GLU A 343 -24.13 -2.40 -1.86
N ILE A 344 -25.09 -2.23 -2.77
CA ILE A 344 -26.43 -1.75 -2.47
C ILE A 344 -27.47 -2.69 -3.07
N THR A 345 -28.56 -2.94 -2.37
CA THR A 345 -29.72 -3.63 -2.95
C THR A 345 -30.61 -2.59 -3.62
N PHE A 346 -30.40 -2.41 -4.94
CA PHE A 346 -31.18 -1.44 -5.70
C PHE A 346 -32.64 -1.89 -5.88
N ASN A 347 -33.56 -0.96 -5.63
CA ASN A 347 -34.96 -1.08 -5.99
C ASN A 347 -35.41 0.27 -6.58
N LYS A 348 -35.97 0.26 -7.80
CA LYS A 348 -36.33 1.48 -8.53
C LYS A 348 -37.40 2.36 -7.82
N GLU A 349 -38.13 1.81 -6.87
CA GLU A 349 -39.11 2.54 -6.04
C GLU A 349 -38.48 3.16 -4.80
N THR A 350 -37.26 2.78 -4.47
CA THR A 350 -36.53 3.29 -3.30
C THR A 350 -35.67 4.48 -3.71
N ASN A 351 -35.99 5.65 -3.14
CA ASN A 351 -35.33 6.90 -3.50
C ASN A 351 -34.16 7.29 -2.59
N GLU A 352 -33.92 6.57 -1.51
CA GLU A 352 -32.87 6.89 -0.55
C GLU A 352 -32.03 5.66 -0.20
N TYR A 353 -30.71 5.81 -0.28
CA TYR A 353 -29.71 4.81 0.05
C TYR A 353 -28.70 5.38 1.05
N LYS A 354 -28.10 4.53 1.84
CA LYS A 354 -27.05 4.92 2.80
C LYS A 354 -25.87 3.99 2.68
N ILE A 355 -24.68 4.55 2.61
CA ILE A 355 -23.43 3.81 2.62
C ILE A 355 -22.44 4.47 3.59
N THR A 356 -21.50 3.69 4.09
CA THR A 356 -20.37 4.21 4.88
C THR A 356 -19.13 4.13 4.02
N VAL A 357 -18.40 5.23 3.92
CA VAL A 357 -17.17 5.30 3.15
C VAL A 357 -15.99 5.62 4.06
N LYS A 358 -14.81 5.11 3.72
CA LYS A 358 -13.59 5.34 4.50
C LYS A 358 -13.19 6.81 4.50
N SER A 359 -12.33 7.18 5.46
CA SER A 359 -11.86 8.56 5.64
C SER A 359 -11.05 9.13 4.46
N ASP A 360 -10.45 8.27 3.63
CA ASP A 360 -9.66 8.64 2.44
C ASP A 360 -10.50 8.83 1.17
N VAL A 361 -11.75 8.34 1.15
CA VAL A 361 -12.64 8.45 -0.02
C VAL A 361 -13.07 9.90 -0.24
N THR A 362 -12.81 10.44 -1.42
CA THR A 362 -13.14 11.82 -1.79
C THR A 362 -14.26 11.91 -2.83
N SER A 363 -14.59 10.80 -3.48
CA SER A 363 -15.63 10.70 -4.52
C SER A 363 -16.18 9.30 -4.60
N LEU A 364 -17.33 9.15 -5.26
CA LEU A 364 -17.91 7.85 -5.63
C LEU A 364 -18.01 7.77 -7.15
N ASP A 365 -17.64 6.61 -7.69
CA ASP A 365 -17.96 6.22 -9.06
C ASP A 365 -19.31 5.52 -9.06
N ILE A 366 -20.28 6.09 -9.80
CA ILE A 366 -21.67 5.67 -9.77
C ILE A 366 -22.14 5.42 -11.20
N LYS A 367 -22.61 4.20 -11.42
CA LYS A 367 -23.25 3.78 -12.66
C LYS A 367 -24.77 3.73 -12.46
N ALA A 368 -25.47 4.68 -13.03
CA ALA A 368 -26.91 4.79 -13.00
C ALA A 368 -27.48 4.67 -14.42
N ILE A 369 -28.27 3.64 -14.67
CA ILE A 369 -28.84 3.36 -15.98
C ILE A 369 -30.33 3.61 -15.92
N PRO A 370 -30.92 4.48 -16.77
CA PRO A 370 -32.36 4.70 -16.80
C PRO A 370 -33.11 3.48 -17.37
N GLU A 371 -34.31 3.28 -16.93
CA GLU A 371 -35.19 2.21 -17.44
C GLU A 371 -35.67 2.53 -18.86
N ASP A 372 -35.96 3.79 -19.15
CA ASP A 372 -36.25 4.29 -20.49
C ASP A 372 -34.96 4.88 -21.10
N SER A 373 -34.58 4.37 -22.25
CA SER A 373 -33.37 4.83 -22.97
C SER A 373 -33.44 6.30 -23.42
N ARG A 374 -34.62 6.92 -23.41
CA ARG A 374 -34.87 8.32 -23.73
C ARG A 374 -34.76 9.22 -22.49
N ALA A 375 -34.71 8.64 -21.29
CA ALA A 375 -34.51 9.41 -20.08
C ALA A 375 -33.05 9.79 -19.93
N ARG A 376 -32.83 10.97 -19.37
CA ARG A 376 -31.50 11.50 -19.06
C ARG A 376 -31.19 11.30 -17.58
N VAL A 377 -29.98 10.88 -17.29
CA VAL A 377 -29.48 10.76 -15.90
C VAL A 377 -28.41 11.82 -15.66
N GLU A 378 -28.55 12.53 -14.56
CA GLU A 378 -27.57 13.49 -14.05
C GLU A 378 -27.18 13.08 -12.61
N ILE A 379 -25.87 13.07 -12.33
CA ILE A 379 -25.32 12.73 -11.01
C ILE A 379 -24.61 13.96 -10.47
N THR A 380 -24.96 14.36 -9.26
CA THR A 380 -24.36 15.53 -8.59
C THR A 380 -23.98 15.18 -7.16
N GLY A 381 -22.96 15.88 -6.63
CA GLY A 381 -22.53 15.69 -5.24
C GLY A 381 -21.68 14.44 -4.99
N ASN A 382 -21.28 13.72 -6.03
CA ASN A 382 -20.47 12.51 -5.93
C ASN A 382 -18.97 12.77 -5.78
N GLU A 383 -18.57 14.03 -5.66
CA GLU A 383 -17.17 14.46 -5.52
C GLU A 383 -16.98 15.38 -4.30
N LYS A 384 -15.72 15.56 -3.90
CA LYS A 384 -15.27 16.47 -2.84
C LYS A 384 -15.91 16.17 -1.49
N PHE A 385 -15.95 14.90 -1.11
CA PHE A 385 -16.56 14.45 0.14
C PHE A 385 -15.88 15.04 1.36
N LYS A 386 -16.71 15.60 2.24
CA LYS A 386 -16.32 16.11 3.56
C LYS A 386 -16.58 15.06 4.63
N LYS A 387 -15.94 15.20 5.78
CA LYS A 387 -16.20 14.36 6.96
C LYS A 387 -17.69 14.37 7.34
N GLY A 388 -18.24 13.21 7.63
CA GLY A 388 -19.65 13.01 7.94
C GLY A 388 -20.49 12.75 6.70
N ASN A 389 -21.75 13.15 6.74
CA ASN A 389 -22.70 12.85 5.67
C ASN A 389 -22.48 13.72 4.43
N ASN A 390 -22.31 13.08 3.29
CA ASN A 390 -22.30 13.70 1.96
C ASN A 390 -23.51 13.16 1.20
N THR A 391 -24.22 14.03 0.52
CA THR A 391 -25.38 13.63 -0.27
C THR A 391 -25.02 13.65 -1.75
N VAL A 392 -25.18 12.50 -2.40
CA VAL A 392 -25.14 12.39 -3.85
C VAL A 392 -26.59 12.33 -4.33
N THR A 393 -26.90 13.12 -5.35
CA THR A 393 -28.22 13.13 -5.99
C THR A 393 -28.09 12.66 -7.42
N ILE A 394 -28.90 11.68 -7.78
CA ILE A 394 -29.05 11.15 -9.14
C ILE A 394 -30.42 11.57 -9.63
N THR A 395 -30.48 12.44 -10.60
CA THR A 395 -31.72 12.93 -11.19
C THR A 395 -31.95 12.25 -12.53
N VAL A 396 -33.08 11.56 -12.64
CA VAL A 396 -33.55 10.95 -13.89
C VAL A 396 -34.64 11.83 -14.46
N THR A 397 -34.43 12.37 -15.65
CA THR A 397 -35.42 13.17 -16.37
C THR A 397 -35.98 12.36 -17.53
N ALA A 398 -37.26 12.08 -17.48
CA ALA A 398 -37.98 11.42 -18.55
C ALA A 398 -38.13 12.32 -19.77
N GLU A 399 -38.58 11.75 -20.89
CA GLU A 399 -38.78 12.46 -22.14
C GLU A 399 -39.87 13.58 -22.04
N ASP A 400 -40.88 13.40 -21.17
CA ASP A 400 -41.91 14.41 -20.89
C ASP A 400 -41.45 15.52 -19.94
N GLY A 401 -40.20 15.47 -19.49
CA GLY A 401 -39.62 16.42 -18.54
C GLY A 401 -39.90 16.10 -17.07
N SER A 402 -40.69 15.05 -16.79
CA SER A 402 -40.85 14.61 -15.41
C SER A 402 -39.56 14.07 -14.82
N THR A 403 -39.29 14.35 -13.57
CA THR A 403 -38.03 14.00 -12.91
C THR A 403 -38.28 13.08 -11.71
N ARG A 404 -37.28 12.25 -11.43
CA ARG A 404 -37.14 11.47 -10.20
C ARG A 404 -35.75 11.61 -9.64
N GLU A 405 -35.64 11.79 -8.36
CA GLU A 405 -34.37 11.83 -7.65
C GLU A 405 -34.15 10.58 -6.82
N TYR A 406 -32.94 10.05 -6.90
CA TYR A 406 -32.41 9.05 -5.99
C TYR A 406 -31.26 9.67 -5.20
N LYS A 407 -31.28 9.52 -3.89
CA LYS A 407 -30.28 10.13 -2.99
C LYS A 407 -29.45 9.06 -2.31
N ILE A 408 -28.14 9.21 -2.35
CA ILE A 408 -27.21 8.36 -1.63
C ILE A 408 -26.57 9.22 -0.54
N THR A 409 -26.79 8.85 0.70
CA THR A 409 -26.08 9.45 1.84
C THR A 409 -24.82 8.64 2.11
N ALA A 410 -23.69 9.18 1.70
CA ALA A 410 -22.37 8.61 1.98
C ALA A 410 -21.83 9.19 3.29
N ASN A 411 -21.80 8.38 4.34
CA ASN A 411 -21.22 8.78 5.62
C ASN A 411 -19.72 8.50 5.61
N LYS A 412 -18.95 9.56 5.50
CA LYS A 412 -17.48 9.49 5.52
C LYS A 412 -16.96 9.39 6.94
N GLU A 413 -16.29 8.30 7.23
CA GLU A 413 -15.69 8.04 8.53
C GLU A 413 -14.67 9.12 8.91
N SER A 414 -14.51 9.32 10.18
CA SER A 414 -13.45 10.19 10.69
C SER A 414 -12.12 9.45 10.72
N GLU A 415 -11.05 10.13 10.36
CA GLU A 415 -9.72 9.59 10.62
C GLU A 415 -9.60 9.21 12.09
N LYS A 416 -9.17 7.99 12.34
CA LYS A 416 -8.73 7.59 13.68
C LYS A 416 -7.43 8.33 13.97
N LYS A 417 -7.51 9.39 14.74
CA LYS A 417 -6.30 9.94 15.37
C LYS A 417 -5.83 8.95 16.42
N GLU A 418 -4.73 8.29 16.17
CA GLU A 418 -3.98 7.65 17.25
C GLU A 418 -3.49 8.75 18.19
N ALA A 419 -3.99 8.72 19.40
CA ALA A 419 -3.55 9.62 20.45
C ALA A 419 -2.16 9.16 20.93
N LEU A 420 -1.13 9.88 20.52
CA LEU A 420 0.18 9.82 21.17
C LEU A 420 0.02 10.41 22.57
N THR A 421 0.09 9.58 23.57
CA THR A 421 0.19 10.02 24.97
C THR A 421 1.65 10.41 25.22
N GLU A 422 1.95 11.70 25.25
CA GLU A 422 3.21 12.20 25.82
C GLU A 422 3.24 11.88 27.32
N ILE A 423 4.29 11.14 27.73
CA ILE A 423 4.61 10.98 29.14
C ILE A 423 5.71 11.98 29.45
N GLU A 424 5.33 13.10 30.07
CA GLU A 424 6.32 14.00 30.68
C GLU A 424 6.94 13.33 31.92
N GLY A 425 8.19 12.96 31.80
CA GLY A 425 9.03 12.53 32.90
C GLY A 425 9.74 13.72 33.54
N ASN A 426 9.29 14.11 34.70
CA ASN A 426 9.99 15.12 35.51
C ASN A 426 11.15 14.46 36.24
N SER A 427 12.38 14.73 35.78
CA SER A 427 13.59 14.18 36.41
C SER A 427 14.31 15.22 37.27
N ASN A 428 14.25 15.03 38.55
CA ASN A 428 15.21 15.66 39.46
C ASN A 428 15.52 14.70 40.61
N THR A 429 16.37 13.73 40.35
CA THR A 429 17.21 13.05 41.37
C THR A 429 18.22 12.14 40.64
N ALA A 430 19.46 12.26 41.01
CA ALA A 430 20.55 11.44 40.49
C ALA A 430 20.36 10.00 41.02
N GLU A 431 19.82 9.11 40.20
CA GLU A 431 19.77 7.68 40.50
C GLU A 431 21.03 6.99 39.98
N LYS A 432 21.69 6.24 40.85
CA LYS A 432 22.75 5.30 40.44
C LYS A 432 22.12 3.98 40.06
N VAL A 433 22.40 3.51 38.86
CA VAL A 433 21.97 2.20 38.39
C VAL A 433 22.99 1.14 38.80
N VAL A 434 22.53 0.10 39.47
CA VAL A 434 23.31 -1.10 39.75
C VAL A 434 22.77 -2.25 38.93
N ILE A 435 23.64 -2.88 38.17
CA ILE A 435 23.28 -3.98 37.30
C ILE A 435 23.71 -5.28 37.97
N ILE A 436 22.78 -6.21 38.07
CA ILE A 436 23.01 -7.58 38.53
C ILE A 436 22.79 -8.52 37.35
N ILE A 437 23.86 -9.19 36.93
CA ILE A 437 23.79 -10.22 35.88
C ILE A 437 23.33 -11.50 36.55
N LEU A 438 22.17 -12.01 36.18
CA LEU A 438 21.76 -13.35 36.46
C LEU A 438 21.92 -14.18 35.19
N ILE A 439 22.93 -15.01 35.15
CA ILE A 439 23.16 -16.01 34.11
C ILE A 439 22.47 -17.29 34.62
N ASN A 440 21.49 -17.74 33.87
CA ASN A 440 20.91 -19.09 34.06
C ASN A 440 21.55 -20.08 33.10
#